data_d26d8d7d849ab0d36588aa0e3b7f7f72
#
_entry.id   d26d8d7d849ab0d36588aa0e3b7f7f72
#
_cell.length_a   1.000
_cell.length_b   1.000
_cell.length_c   1.000
_cell.angle_alpha   90.00
_cell.angle_beta   90.00
_cell.angle_gamma   90.00
#
_symmetry.space_group_name_H-M   'P 1'
#
loop_
_entity.id
_entity.type
_entity.pdbx_description
1 polymer ?
#
loop_
_entity_poly.entity_id
_entity_poly.type
_entity_poly.pdbx_seq_one_letter_code
_entity_poly.pdbx_strand_id
1 'polypeptide(L)'
;MDQSWQFSITYTLPIIAAGISLLVAVYAWRRQDVPGSSSLAGLMLSIAIWSFFESISNSSAGFAEKLFWSQVQYVGVASTPVLFLIFSARYSQQDRWLSKRFIALLWLVPVITILMAATNNYHFLHWQNYLLNKRTNLLTFGYGPWFWVFTSFSYFYLFAAMALLIRSTRHIHSKYRRQTWIIIWALLFPWGANIIYITGVFPIGGIDPTPITFTITGFLVTLSIMKYQLMDITPIVRGKLVDTLQDALIVVDHQGYVVDLNPAALSIIKTSRNRTIKKPATEVLRYWPYLANRF
;
A
#
# COMPACT_ATOMS: atom_id res chain seq x y z
N MET A 1 -35.73 -10.74 24.73
CA MET A 1 -35.45 -9.29 24.59
C MET A 1 -34.63 -9.13 23.34
N ASP A 2 -35.27 -8.64 22.27
CA ASP A 2 -34.61 -8.34 21.00
C ASP A 2 -33.47 -7.37 21.23
N GLN A 3 -32.23 -7.87 21.12
CA GLN A 3 -31.09 -6.97 20.95
C GLN A 3 -31.15 -6.45 19.52
N SER A 4 -31.92 -5.37 19.35
CA SER A 4 -31.89 -4.56 18.16
C SER A 4 -30.43 -4.26 17.79
N TRP A 5 -30.08 -4.46 16.53
CA TRP A 5 -28.79 -4.11 15.95
C TRP A 5 -28.43 -2.68 16.35
N GLN A 6 -27.54 -2.52 17.32
CA GLN A 6 -27.07 -1.19 17.70
C GLN A 6 -26.10 -0.74 16.61
N PHE A 7 -26.53 0.22 15.80
CA PHE A 7 -25.65 0.91 14.87
C PHE A 7 -24.50 1.56 15.66
N SER A 8 -23.36 0.96 15.61
CA SER A 8 -22.15 1.43 16.27
C SER A 8 -21.06 1.69 15.24
N ILE A 9 -20.29 2.71 15.50
CA ILE A 9 -19.09 3.08 14.69
C ILE A 9 -18.12 1.90 14.53
N THR A 10 -18.07 1.00 15.53
CA THR A 10 -17.17 -0.16 15.56
C THR A 10 -17.40 -1.20 14.47
N TYR A 11 -18.60 -1.26 13.89
CA TYR A 11 -18.89 -2.14 12.75
C TYR A 11 -19.29 -1.40 11.49
N THR A 12 -19.81 -0.17 11.61
CA THR A 12 -20.20 0.61 10.43
C THR A 12 -18.98 1.10 9.63
N LEU A 13 -17.96 1.63 10.29
CA LEU A 13 -16.75 2.10 9.59
C LEU A 13 -15.93 0.96 8.97
N PRO A 14 -15.69 -0.20 9.62
CA PRO A 14 -15.03 -1.31 8.96
C PRO A 14 -15.76 -1.83 7.72
N ILE A 15 -17.10 -1.87 7.71
CA ILE A 15 -17.83 -2.33 6.51
C ILE A 15 -17.72 -1.33 5.35
N ILE A 16 -17.67 -0.02 5.64
CA ILE A 16 -17.40 1.02 4.63
C ILE A 16 -15.98 0.85 4.07
N ALA A 17 -14.99 0.63 4.96
CA ALA A 17 -13.62 0.36 4.56
C ALA A 17 -13.51 -0.87 3.66
N ALA A 18 -14.24 -1.95 4.00
CA ALA A 18 -14.29 -3.17 3.19
C ALA A 18 -14.86 -2.88 1.79
N GLY A 19 -15.96 -2.13 1.69
CA GLY A 19 -16.57 -1.76 0.42
C GLY A 19 -15.65 -0.92 -0.46
N ILE A 20 -15.02 0.12 0.09
CA ILE A 20 -14.06 0.96 -0.64
C ILE A 20 -12.86 0.12 -1.09
N SER A 21 -12.30 -0.70 -0.20
CA SER A 21 -11.14 -1.54 -0.52
C SER A 21 -11.47 -2.56 -1.61
N LEU A 22 -12.66 -3.14 -1.59
CA LEU A 22 -13.11 -4.06 -2.63
C LEU A 22 -13.25 -3.36 -4.00
N LEU A 23 -13.82 -2.16 -4.04
CA LEU A 23 -13.93 -1.37 -5.27
C LEU A 23 -12.54 -1.06 -5.85
N VAL A 24 -11.59 -0.65 -4.99
CA VAL A 24 -10.20 -0.40 -5.41
C VAL A 24 -9.53 -1.69 -5.88
N ALA A 25 -9.76 -2.83 -5.21
CA ALA A 25 -9.25 -4.12 -5.63
C ALA A 25 -9.72 -4.52 -7.03
N VAL A 26 -11.03 -4.39 -7.29
CA VAL A 26 -11.64 -4.68 -8.61
C VAL A 26 -11.09 -3.73 -9.68
N TYR A 27 -10.98 -2.44 -9.37
CA TYR A 27 -10.39 -1.48 -10.29
C TYR A 27 -8.94 -1.81 -10.64
N ALA A 28 -8.11 -2.07 -9.63
CA ALA A 28 -6.71 -2.44 -9.83
C ALA A 28 -6.57 -3.77 -10.60
N TRP A 29 -7.44 -4.74 -10.33
CA TRP A 29 -7.46 -6.01 -11.06
C TRP A 29 -7.74 -5.85 -12.55
N ARG A 30 -8.59 -4.90 -12.93
CA ARG A 30 -8.90 -4.60 -14.34
C ARG A 30 -7.76 -3.89 -15.09
N ARG A 31 -6.74 -3.42 -14.39
CA ARG A 31 -5.58 -2.68 -14.91
C ARG A 31 -4.29 -3.48 -14.78
N GLN A 32 -4.32 -4.79 -15.15
CA GLN A 32 -3.16 -5.70 -15.00
C GLN A 32 -1.94 -5.32 -15.85
N ASP A 33 -2.13 -4.50 -16.86
CA ASP A 33 -1.11 -3.88 -17.69
C ASP A 33 -0.19 -2.91 -16.89
N VAL A 34 -0.65 -2.41 -15.73
CA VAL A 34 0.16 -1.49 -14.89
C VAL A 34 1.02 -2.27 -13.89
N PRO A 35 2.34 -1.98 -13.81
CA PRO A 35 3.21 -2.62 -12.83
C PRO A 35 2.70 -2.44 -11.39
N GLY A 36 2.54 -3.55 -10.67
CA GLY A 36 2.07 -3.54 -9.29
C GLY A 36 0.56 -3.57 -9.11
N SER A 37 -0.25 -3.42 -10.16
CA SER A 37 -1.71 -3.40 -10.07
C SER A 37 -2.29 -4.69 -9.47
N SER A 38 -1.83 -5.86 -9.92
CA SER A 38 -2.26 -7.14 -9.36
C SER A 38 -1.92 -7.28 -7.87
N SER A 39 -0.78 -6.74 -7.45
CA SER A 39 -0.37 -6.74 -6.04
C SER A 39 -1.18 -5.75 -5.21
N LEU A 40 -1.53 -4.59 -5.79
CA LEU A 40 -2.45 -3.64 -5.16
C LEU A 40 -3.85 -4.26 -5.01
N ALA A 41 -4.33 -4.96 -6.04
CA ALA A 41 -5.61 -5.66 -5.98
C ALA A 41 -5.63 -6.70 -4.85
N GLY A 42 -4.58 -7.51 -4.73
CA GLY A 42 -4.43 -8.47 -3.64
C GLY A 42 -4.37 -7.79 -2.26
N LEU A 43 -3.61 -6.70 -2.13
CA LEU A 43 -3.52 -5.91 -0.90
C LEU A 43 -4.89 -5.34 -0.50
N MET A 44 -5.59 -4.71 -1.44
CA MET A 44 -6.91 -4.13 -1.17
C MET A 44 -7.95 -5.21 -0.86
N LEU A 45 -7.85 -6.39 -1.48
CA LEU A 45 -8.70 -7.53 -1.16
C LEU A 45 -8.43 -8.06 0.26
N SER A 46 -7.17 -8.16 0.68
CA SER A 46 -6.84 -8.58 2.05
C SER A 46 -7.37 -7.60 3.11
N ILE A 47 -7.28 -6.30 2.84
CA ILE A 47 -7.86 -5.25 3.70
C ILE A 47 -9.40 -5.37 3.72
N ALA A 48 -10.03 -5.63 2.57
CA ALA A 48 -11.48 -5.81 2.50
C ALA A 48 -11.92 -7.03 3.33
N ILE A 49 -11.22 -8.16 3.24
CA ILE A 49 -11.47 -9.37 4.02
C ILE A 49 -11.32 -9.07 5.52
N TRP A 50 -10.22 -8.44 5.93
CA TRP A 50 -10.00 -8.05 7.33
C TRP A 50 -11.15 -7.19 7.84
N SER A 51 -11.42 -6.06 7.20
CA SER A 51 -12.43 -5.10 7.65
C SER A 51 -13.85 -5.68 7.63
N PHE A 52 -14.17 -6.53 6.64
CA PHE A 52 -15.49 -7.16 6.54
C PHE A 52 -15.73 -8.14 7.70
N PHE A 53 -14.80 -9.04 7.97
CA PHE A 53 -14.95 -10.02 9.04
C PHE A 53 -14.81 -9.40 10.43
N GLU A 54 -14.02 -8.34 10.59
CA GLU A 54 -14.02 -7.52 11.80
C GLU A 54 -15.42 -6.93 12.08
N SER A 55 -16.07 -6.37 11.05
CA SER A 55 -17.43 -5.84 11.18
C SER A 55 -18.42 -6.93 11.61
N ILE A 56 -18.35 -8.13 11.00
CA ILE A 56 -19.22 -9.26 11.37
C ILE A 56 -18.95 -9.72 12.80
N SER A 57 -17.67 -9.88 13.18
CA SER A 57 -17.30 -10.25 14.54
C SER A 57 -17.84 -9.26 15.57
N ASN A 58 -17.68 -7.95 15.32
CA ASN A 58 -18.14 -6.91 16.23
C ASN A 58 -19.67 -6.84 16.34
N SER A 59 -20.40 -7.13 15.25
CA SER A 59 -21.88 -7.13 15.20
C SER A 59 -22.51 -8.42 15.71
N SER A 60 -21.79 -9.54 15.78
CA SER A 60 -22.30 -10.82 16.27
C SER A 60 -22.69 -10.72 17.74
N ALA A 61 -23.74 -11.45 18.18
CA ALA A 61 -24.20 -11.45 19.57
C ALA A 61 -23.45 -12.47 20.42
N GLY A 62 -23.20 -13.67 19.88
CA GLY A 62 -22.63 -14.80 20.62
C GLY A 62 -21.10 -14.77 20.67
N PHE A 63 -20.54 -15.27 21.78
CA PHE A 63 -19.08 -15.40 21.93
C PHE A 63 -18.45 -16.31 20.88
N ALA A 64 -19.06 -17.48 20.61
CA ALA A 64 -18.54 -18.44 19.65
C ALA A 64 -18.51 -17.88 18.21
N GLU A 65 -19.55 -17.14 17.83
CA GLU A 65 -19.63 -16.48 16.52
C GLU A 65 -18.57 -15.39 16.39
N LYS A 66 -18.41 -14.55 17.43
CA LYS A 66 -17.36 -13.53 17.47
C LYS A 66 -15.97 -14.13 17.30
N LEU A 67 -15.69 -15.19 18.05
CA LEU A 67 -14.40 -15.88 17.97
C LEU A 67 -14.17 -16.48 16.59
N PHE A 68 -15.17 -17.14 16.01
CA PHE A 68 -15.09 -17.72 14.66
C PHE A 68 -14.75 -16.65 13.61
N TRP A 69 -15.49 -15.53 13.60
CA TRP A 69 -15.22 -14.46 12.64
C TRP A 69 -13.89 -13.75 12.89
N SER A 70 -13.46 -13.65 14.15
CA SER A 70 -12.12 -13.16 14.50
C SER A 70 -11.00 -14.10 14.02
N GLN A 71 -11.24 -15.39 13.91
CA GLN A 71 -10.29 -16.34 13.30
C GLN A 71 -10.27 -16.19 11.78
N VAL A 72 -11.44 -16.07 11.13
CA VAL A 72 -11.55 -15.95 9.68
C VAL A 72 -10.91 -14.65 9.17
N GLN A 73 -11.03 -13.54 9.88
CA GLN A 73 -10.39 -12.27 9.50
C GLN A 73 -8.86 -12.36 9.38
N TYR A 74 -8.23 -13.34 10.06
CA TYR A 74 -6.77 -13.52 9.98
C TYR A 74 -6.27 -13.88 8.58
N VAL A 75 -7.15 -14.34 7.69
CA VAL A 75 -6.84 -14.45 6.25
C VAL A 75 -6.44 -13.07 5.70
N GLY A 76 -7.17 -12.02 6.05
CA GLY A 76 -6.84 -10.65 5.65
C GLY A 76 -5.68 -10.07 6.46
N VAL A 77 -5.73 -10.20 7.81
CA VAL A 77 -4.72 -9.67 8.72
C VAL A 77 -3.31 -10.16 8.36
N ALA A 78 -3.14 -11.48 8.22
CA ALA A 78 -1.83 -12.07 7.95
C ALA A 78 -1.33 -11.81 6.52
N SER A 79 -2.24 -11.67 5.56
CA SER A 79 -1.88 -11.41 4.16
C SER A 79 -1.47 -9.97 3.90
N THR A 80 -2.00 -9.00 4.64
CA THR A 80 -1.80 -7.57 4.39
C THR A 80 -0.32 -7.15 4.40
N PRO A 81 0.53 -7.49 5.38
CA PRO A 81 1.94 -7.06 5.40
C PRO A 81 2.76 -7.61 4.24
N VAL A 82 2.58 -8.88 3.88
CA VAL A 82 3.33 -9.49 2.77
C VAL A 82 2.89 -8.94 1.42
N LEU A 83 1.58 -8.75 1.22
CA LEU A 83 1.04 -8.16 -0.02
C LEU A 83 1.47 -6.69 -0.15
N PHE A 84 1.55 -5.96 0.96
CA PHE A 84 2.08 -4.60 0.95
C PHE A 84 3.56 -4.56 0.56
N LEU A 85 4.39 -5.47 1.05
CA LEU A 85 5.80 -5.57 0.65
C LEU A 85 5.94 -5.88 -0.85
N ILE A 86 5.18 -6.86 -1.36
CA ILE A 86 5.18 -7.22 -2.78
C ILE A 86 4.69 -6.05 -3.64
N PHE A 87 3.63 -5.36 -3.22
CA PHE A 87 3.13 -4.17 -3.90
C PHE A 87 4.20 -3.07 -3.96
N SER A 88 4.82 -2.75 -2.82
CA SER A 88 5.84 -1.71 -2.72
C SER A 88 7.05 -2.00 -3.61
N ALA A 89 7.50 -3.25 -3.67
CA ALA A 89 8.61 -3.66 -4.52
C ALA A 89 8.28 -3.52 -6.02
N ARG A 90 7.09 -3.97 -6.44
CA ARG A 90 6.64 -3.86 -7.83
C ARG A 90 6.35 -2.43 -8.25
N TYR A 91 5.67 -1.66 -7.39
CA TYR A 91 5.40 -0.26 -7.62
C TYR A 91 6.68 0.58 -7.75
N SER A 92 7.68 0.28 -6.91
CA SER A 92 9.00 0.93 -6.95
C SER A 92 9.92 0.41 -8.06
N GLN A 93 9.47 -0.55 -8.89
CA GLN A 93 10.28 -1.23 -9.92
C GLN A 93 11.57 -1.87 -9.35
N GLN A 94 11.54 -2.30 -8.10
CA GLN A 94 12.61 -2.96 -7.38
C GLN A 94 12.27 -4.42 -7.08
N ASP A 95 11.62 -5.11 -8.03
CA ASP A 95 11.05 -6.45 -7.87
C ASP A 95 11.95 -7.58 -8.42
N ARG A 96 13.19 -7.28 -8.81
CA ARG A 96 14.16 -8.27 -9.35
C ARG A 96 14.40 -9.45 -8.41
N TRP A 97 14.27 -9.25 -7.10
CA TRP A 97 14.42 -10.27 -6.06
C TRP A 97 13.14 -11.08 -5.80
N LEU A 98 11.99 -10.66 -6.32
CA LEU A 98 10.69 -11.35 -6.17
C LEU A 98 10.58 -12.58 -7.07
N SER A 99 11.47 -13.56 -6.90
CA SER A 99 11.31 -14.87 -7.55
C SER A 99 10.13 -15.63 -6.94
N LYS A 100 9.56 -16.60 -7.67
CA LYS A 100 8.45 -17.45 -7.17
C LYS A 100 8.81 -18.13 -5.85
N ARG A 101 10.06 -18.60 -5.70
CA ARG A 101 10.54 -19.24 -4.46
C ARG A 101 10.60 -18.26 -3.30
N PHE A 102 11.07 -17.04 -3.56
CA PHE A 102 11.16 -16.02 -2.52
C PHE A 102 9.76 -15.53 -2.08
N ILE A 103 8.82 -15.36 -3.02
CA ILE A 103 7.42 -15.05 -2.70
C ILE A 103 6.83 -16.16 -1.82
N ALA A 104 7.05 -17.44 -2.14
CA ALA A 104 6.59 -18.56 -1.32
C ALA A 104 7.18 -18.51 0.11
N LEU A 105 8.46 -18.12 0.24
CA LEU A 105 9.10 -17.92 1.54
C LEU A 105 8.47 -16.79 2.35
N LEU A 106 8.14 -15.66 1.70
CA LEU A 106 7.45 -14.54 2.35
C LEU A 106 6.07 -14.94 2.89
N TRP A 107 5.39 -15.87 2.23
CA TRP A 107 4.08 -16.37 2.66
C TRP A 107 4.14 -17.41 3.79
N LEU A 108 5.32 -17.92 4.15
CA LEU A 108 5.44 -18.97 5.16
C LEU A 108 4.84 -18.54 6.50
N VAL A 109 5.27 -17.39 7.05
CA VAL A 109 4.78 -16.91 8.36
C VAL A 109 3.29 -16.53 8.29
N PRO A 110 2.78 -15.80 7.27
CA PRO A 110 1.36 -15.55 7.11
C PRO A 110 0.50 -16.82 7.09
N VAL A 111 0.87 -17.83 6.30
CA VAL A 111 0.11 -19.08 6.21
C VAL A 111 0.09 -19.83 7.55
N ILE A 112 1.25 -19.96 8.21
CA ILE A 112 1.30 -20.56 9.54
C ILE A 112 0.43 -19.75 10.52
N THR A 113 0.43 -18.42 10.43
CA THR A 113 -0.39 -17.58 11.32
C THR A 113 -1.88 -17.79 11.12
N ILE A 114 -2.35 -17.92 9.86
CA ILE A 114 -3.74 -18.24 9.57
C ILE A 114 -4.12 -19.59 10.20
N LEU A 115 -3.26 -20.59 10.05
CA LEU A 115 -3.49 -21.91 10.68
C LEU A 115 -3.48 -21.83 12.20
N MET A 116 -2.53 -21.10 12.80
CA MET A 116 -2.44 -20.90 14.25
C MET A 116 -3.66 -20.15 14.80
N ALA A 117 -4.19 -19.15 14.10
CA ALA A 117 -5.42 -18.47 14.49
C ALA A 117 -6.63 -19.42 14.40
N ALA A 118 -6.77 -20.18 13.30
CA ALA A 118 -7.88 -21.10 13.09
C ALA A 118 -7.89 -22.25 14.10
N THR A 119 -6.72 -22.73 14.53
CA THR A 119 -6.59 -23.86 15.48
C THR A 119 -6.30 -23.42 16.92
N ASN A 120 -6.40 -22.11 17.21
CA ASN A 120 -5.97 -21.57 18.49
C ASN A 120 -6.66 -22.20 19.72
N ASN A 121 -7.88 -22.67 19.57
CA ASN A 121 -8.65 -23.32 20.63
C ASN A 121 -7.99 -24.60 21.18
N TYR A 122 -7.02 -25.19 20.45
CA TYR A 122 -6.32 -26.41 20.86
C TYR A 122 -4.99 -26.14 21.56
N HIS A 123 -4.33 -24.99 21.26
CA HIS A 123 -2.96 -24.76 21.73
C HIS A 123 -2.73 -23.42 22.43
N PHE A 124 -3.61 -22.43 22.25
CA PHE A 124 -3.56 -21.10 22.87
C PHE A 124 -2.22 -20.33 22.62
N LEU A 125 -1.52 -20.64 21.52
CA LEU A 125 -0.23 -20.01 21.19
C LEU A 125 -0.38 -18.65 20.52
N HIS A 126 -1.51 -18.43 19.81
CA HIS A 126 -1.77 -17.15 19.15
C HIS A 126 -2.49 -16.19 20.10
N TRP A 127 -3.58 -16.65 20.73
CA TRP A 127 -4.27 -15.96 21.79
C TRP A 127 -4.33 -16.84 23.04
N GLN A 128 -3.81 -16.35 24.16
CA GLN A 128 -3.78 -17.09 25.42
C GLN A 128 -5.13 -17.11 26.12
N ASN A 129 -5.89 -16.02 26.01
CA ASN A 129 -7.20 -15.89 26.61
C ASN A 129 -8.12 -14.97 25.81
N TYR A 130 -9.40 -15.02 26.10
CA TYR A 130 -10.45 -14.24 25.49
C TYR A 130 -11.29 -13.57 26.56
N LEU A 131 -11.52 -12.27 26.44
CA LEU A 131 -12.36 -11.52 27.37
C LEU A 131 -13.47 -10.80 26.58
N LEU A 132 -14.72 -11.15 26.88
CA LEU A 132 -15.87 -10.45 26.34
C LEU A 132 -16.24 -9.28 27.24
N ASN A 133 -16.09 -8.07 26.75
CA ASN A 133 -16.52 -6.88 27.44
C ASN A 133 -18.07 -6.79 27.40
N LYS A 134 -18.74 -7.01 28.53
CA LYS A 134 -20.21 -7.02 28.60
C LYS A 134 -20.86 -5.67 28.29
N ARG A 135 -20.14 -4.55 28.41
CA ARG A 135 -20.70 -3.21 28.12
C ARG A 135 -20.63 -2.89 26.62
N THR A 136 -19.53 -3.19 25.97
CA THR A 136 -19.32 -2.87 24.56
C THR A 136 -19.65 -4.05 23.65
N ASN A 137 -19.88 -5.24 24.21
CA ASN A 137 -20.03 -6.49 23.46
C ASN A 137 -18.86 -6.77 22.51
N LEU A 138 -17.65 -6.28 22.82
CA LEU A 138 -16.44 -6.53 22.05
C LEU A 138 -15.60 -7.62 22.67
N LEU A 139 -14.97 -8.43 21.81
CA LEU A 139 -14.03 -9.46 22.21
C LEU A 139 -12.62 -8.87 22.25
N THR A 140 -11.92 -9.06 23.37
CA THR A 140 -10.52 -8.69 23.52
C THR A 140 -9.67 -9.93 23.72
N PHE A 141 -8.44 -9.89 23.25
CA PHE A 141 -7.54 -11.03 23.20
C PHE A 141 -6.29 -10.78 24.05
N GLY A 142 -5.90 -11.76 24.86
CA GLY A 142 -4.57 -11.81 25.44
C GLY A 142 -3.59 -12.43 24.46
N TYR A 143 -2.52 -11.73 24.14
CA TYR A 143 -1.57 -12.13 23.11
C TYR A 143 -0.67 -13.29 23.55
N GLY A 144 -0.60 -14.34 22.74
CA GLY A 144 0.26 -15.49 22.93
C GLY A 144 1.66 -15.32 22.27
N PRO A 145 2.58 -16.29 22.48
CA PRO A 145 3.93 -16.18 21.94
C PRO A 145 3.97 -16.14 20.40
N TRP A 146 3.09 -16.87 19.72
CA TRP A 146 3.02 -16.82 18.25
C TRP A 146 2.56 -15.47 17.72
N PHE A 147 1.65 -14.80 18.42
CA PHE A 147 1.24 -13.44 18.06
C PHE A 147 2.43 -12.49 17.94
N TRP A 148 3.38 -12.55 18.88
CA TRP A 148 4.57 -11.70 18.86
C TRP A 148 5.54 -12.06 17.75
N VAL A 149 5.67 -13.35 17.40
CA VAL A 149 6.43 -13.79 16.22
C VAL A 149 5.81 -13.20 14.96
N PHE A 150 4.52 -13.37 14.76
CA PHE A 150 3.81 -12.82 13.61
C PHE A 150 3.91 -11.29 13.55
N THR A 151 3.70 -10.62 14.67
CA THR A 151 3.80 -9.16 14.77
C THR A 151 5.19 -8.67 14.37
N SER A 152 6.25 -9.29 14.86
CA SER A 152 7.63 -8.94 14.51
C SER A 152 7.89 -9.07 13.01
N PHE A 153 7.47 -10.18 12.38
CA PHE A 153 7.56 -10.36 10.93
C PHE A 153 6.72 -9.35 10.16
N SER A 154 5.50 -9.06 10.62
CA SER A 154 4.62 -8.09 9.98
C SER A 154 5.25 -6.70 9.97
N TYR A 155 5.76 -6.23 11.09
CA TYR A 155 6.44 -4.93 11.17
C TYR A 155 7.72 -4.92 10.34
N PHE A 156 8.48 -6.01 10.31
CA PHE A 156 9.65 -6.11 9.42
C PHE A 156 9.24 -5.93 7.94
N TYR A 157 8.18 -6.59 7.49
CA TYR A 157 7.67 -6.42 6.11
C TYR A 157 7.18 -5.00 5.85
N LEU A 158 6.48 -4.38 6.81
CA LEU A 158 6.00 -3.00 6.69
C LEU A 158 7.17 -2.00 6.62
N PHE A 159 8.20 -2.16 7.45
CA PHE A 159 9.40 -1.32 7.39
C PHE A 159 10.15 -1.50 6.07
N ALA A 160 10.34 -2.73 5.60
CA ALA A 160 10.98 -3.00 4.32
C ALA A 160 10.19 -2.38 3.15
N ALA A 161 8.88 -2.53 3.16
CA ALA A 161 7.98 -1.92 2.17
C ALA A 161 8.07 -0.40 2.17
N MET A 162 8.05 0.22 3.35
CA MET A 162 8.19 1.67 3.51
C MET A 162 9.55 2.17 3.01
N ALA A 163 10.64 1.46 3.33
CA ALA A 163 11.97 1.79 2.85
C ALA A 163 12.05 1.77 1.31
N LEU A 164 11.43 0.76 0.66
CA LEU A 164 11.33 0.68 -0.81
C LEU A 164 10.58 1.87 -1.39
N LEU A 165 9.43 2.24 -0.81
CA LEU A 165 8.64 3.40 -1.26
C LEU A 165 9.42 4.71 -1.08
N ILE A 166 10.04 4.93 0.08
CA ILE A 166 10.84 6.15 0.33
C ILE A 166 12.03 6.21 -0.64
N ARG A 167 12.73 5.10 -0.85
CA ARG A 167 13.84 5.05 -1.80
C ARG A 167 13.38 5.39 -3.22
N SER A 168 12.20 4.94 -3.62
CA SER A 168 11.66 5.22 -4.94
C SER A 168 11.41 6.72 -5.18
N THR A 169 11.06 7.49 -4.14
CA THR A 169 10.80 8.94 -4.26
C THR A 169 12.02 9.72 -4.73
N ARG A 170 13.24 9.19 -4.53
CA ARG A 170 14.50 9.85 -4.93
C ARG A 170 14.79 9.73 -6.43
N HIS A 171 14.22 8.71 -7.08
CA HIS A 171 14.50 8.36 -8.48
C HIS A 171 13.32 8.61 -9.42
N ILE A 172 12.17 8.97 -8.90
CA ILE A 172 10.93 9.18 -9.66
C ILE A 172 10.75 10.67 -9.99
N HIS A 173 10.22 10.98 -11.17
CA HIS A 173 9.84 12.34 -11.58
C HIS A 173 8.92 13.03 -10.56
N SER A 174 9.02 14.35 -10.43
CA SER A 174 8.31 15.15 -9.44
C SER A 174 6.79 14.92 -9.38
N LYS A 175 6.15 14.64 -10.52
CA LYS A 175 4.72 14.31 -10.64
C LYS A 175 4.34 13.06 -9.85
N TYR A 176 5.15 11.99 -9.95
CA TYR A 176 4.88 10.70 -9.27
C TYR A 176 5.33 10.72 -7.81
N ARG A 177 6.25 11.61 -7.44
CA ARG A 177 6.69 11.76 -6.05
C ARG A 177 5.54 12.13 -5.11
N ARG A 178 4.62 13.01 -5.54
CA ARG A 178 3.42 13.35 -4.76
C ARG A 178 2.52 12.14 -4.54
N GLN A 179 2.32 11.35 -5.58
CA GLN A 179 1.54 10.11 -5.53
C GLN A 179 2.14 9.11 -4.53
N THR A 180 3.45 8.87 -4.58
CA THR A 180 4.15 7.99 -3.64
C THR A 180 3.99 8.47 -2.20
N TRP A 181 4.08 9.78 -1.94
CA TRP A 181 3.85 10.34 -0.61
C TRP A 181 2.42 10.12 -0.11
N ILE A 182 1.41 10.21 -0.98
CA ILE A 182 0.03 9.91 -0.60
C ILE A 182 -0.11 8.44 -0.19
N ILE A 183 0.51 7.52 -0.92
CA ILE A 183 0.53 6.09 -0.56
C ILE A 183 1.22 5.89 0.80
N ILE A 184 2.37 6.53 1.03
CA ILE A 184 3.09 6.46 2.31
C ILE A 184 2.19 6.93 3.46
N TRP A 185 1.55 8.09 3.33
CA TRP A 185 0.64 8.61 4.35
C TRP A 185 -0.58 7.69 4.55
N ALA A 186 -1.18 7.19 3.45
CA ALA A 186 -2.32 6.28 3.51
C ALA A 186 -2.04 5.04 4.35
N LEU A 187 -0.81 4.57 4.38
CA LEU A 187 -0.37 3.37 5.09
C LEU A 187 0.09 3.65 6.52
N LEU A 188 0.54 4.88 6.80
CA LEU A 188 0.95 5.27 8.15
C LEU A 188 -0.24 5.33 9.12
N PHE A 189 -1.46 5.66 8.66
CA PHE A 189 -2.65 5.71 9.51
C PHE A 189 -2.99 4.37 10.14
N PRO A 190 -3.21 3.26 9.36
CA PRO A 190 -3.49 1.96 9.95
C PRO A 190 -2.34 1.44 10.80
N TRP A 191 -1.11 1.73 10.41
CA TRP A 191 0.07 1.30 11.14
C TRP A 191 0.16 1.97 12.52
N GLY A 192 0.00 3.29 12.58
CA GLY A 192 -0.06 4.02 13.85
C GLY A 192 -1.21 3.56 14.74
N ALA A 193 -2.40 3.35 14.16
CA ALA A 193 -3.56 2.83 14.87
C ALA A 193 -3.29 1.43 15.46
N ASN A 194 -2.65 0.55 14.70
CA ASN A 194 -2.31 -0.80 15.14
C ASN A 194 -1.27 -0.80 16.27
N ILE A 195 -0.25 0.06 16.21
CA ILE A 195 0.72 0.23 17.31
C ILE A 195 0.00 0.66 18.60
N ILE A 196 -0.88 1.65 18.51
CA ILE A 196 -1.66 2.14 19.66
C ILE A 196 -2.49 1.01 20.26
N TYR A 197 -3.14 0.21 19.41
CA TYR A 197 -3.96 -0.91 19.84
C TYR A 197 -3.15 -2.01 20.52
N ILE A 198 -2.04 -2.46 19.91
CA ILE A 198 -1.21 -3.56 20.44
C ILE A 198 -0.50 -3.16 21.73
N THR A 199 -0.04 -1.91 21.84
CA THR A 199 0.67 -1.41 23.04
C THR A 199 -0.26 -1.10 24.20
N GLY A 200 -1.57 -0.94 23.94
CA GLY A 200 -2.55 -0.60 24.97
C GLY A 200 -2.35 0.78 25.60
N VAL A 201 -1.55 1.67 24.97
CA VAL A 201 -1.26 3.03 25.49
C VAL A 201 -2.53 3.85 25.69
N PHE A 202 -3.51 3.64 24.81
CA PHE A 202 -4.86 4.21 24.99
C PHE A 202 -5.88 3.09 25.14
N PRO A 203 -6.52 2.98 26.30
CA PRO A 203 -7.58 1.98 26.52
C PRO A 203 -8.84 2.35 25.74
N ILE A 204 -8.93 1.90 24.49
CA ILE A 204 -10.05 2.19 23.57
C ILE A 204 -11.21 1.19 23.79
N GLY A 205 -11.37 0.67 25.00
CA GLY A 205 -12.48 -0.22 25.34
C GLY A 205 -12.51 -1.56 24.59
N GLY A 206 -11.37 -2.01 24.03
CA GLY A 206 -11.27 -3.24 23.24
C GLY A 206 -11.54 -3.04 21.74
N ILE A 207 -11.71 -1.80 21.26
CA ILE A 207 -11.88 -1.48 19.85
C ILE A 207 -10.52 -1.52 19.15
N ASP A 208 -10.39 -2.33 18.08
CA ASP A 208 -9.26 -2.19 17.15
C ASP A 208 -9.53 -1.04 16.18
N PRO A 209 -8.77 0.07 16.23
CA PRO A 209 -8.97 1.19 15.33
C PRO A 209 -8.39 0.93 13.92
N THR A 210 -7.61 -0.13 13.72
CA THR A 210 -6.91 -0.41 12.46
C THR A 210 -7.87 -0.54 11.28
N PRO A 211 -8.95 -1.36 11.35
CA PRO A 211 -9.91 -1.46 10.24
C PRO A 211 -10.66 -0.15 9.98
N ILE A 212 -10.89 0.66 11.01
CA ILE A 212 -11.52 1.97 10.86
C ILE A 212 -10.63 2.91 10.04
N THR A 213 -9.32 2.90 10.30
CA THR A 213 -8.36 3.75 9.56
C THR A 213 -8.17 3.31 8.12
N PHE A 214 -8.51 2.07 7.75
CA PHE A 214 -8.54 1.64 6.36
C PHE A 214 -9.56 2.41 5.50
N THR A 215 -10.58 3.03 6.10
CA THR A 215 -11.47 3.95 5.38
C THR A 215 -10.68 5.15 4.84
N ILE A 216 -9.79 5.71 5.66
CA ILE A 216 -8.89 6.81 5.27
C ILE A 216 -7.91 6.34 4.19
N THR A 217 -7.30 5.16 4.39
CA THR A 217 -6.41 4.54 3.40
C THR A 217 -7.10 4.35 2.06
N GLY A 218 -8.30 3.75 2.06
CA GLY A 218 -9.08 3.54 0.84
C GLY A 218 -9.43 4.85 0.13
N PHE A 219 -9.80 5.88 0.88
CA PHE A 219 -10.05 7.22 0.31
C PHE A 219 -8.79 7.82 -0.32
N LEU A 220 -7.65 7.79 0.36
CA LEU A 220 -6.38 8.32 -0.15
C LEU A 220 -5.87 7.56 -1.37
N VAL A 221 -5.99 6.23 -1.39
CA VAL A 221 -5.65 5.42 -2.56
C VAL A 221 -6.57 5.73 -3.72
N THR A 222 -7.89 5.85 -3.49
CA THR A 222 -8.87 6.25 -4.51
C THR A 222 -8.54 7.63 -5.08
N LEU A 223 -8.23 8.60 -4.21
CA LEU A 223 -7.80 9.94 -4.62
C LEU A 223 -6.52 9.89 -5.46
N SER A 224 -5.56 9.04 -5.08
CA SER A 224 -4.31 8.83 -5.83
C SER A 224 -4.57 8.24 -7.22
N ILE A 225 -5.52 7.32 -7.35
CA ILE A 225 -5.94 6.76 -8.63
C ILE A 225 -6.60 7.83 -9.51
N MET A 226 -7.56 8.56 -8.97
CA MET A 226 -8.36 9.52 -9.74
C MET A 226 -7.57 10.77 -10.14
N LYS A 227 -6.83 11.36 -9.19
CA LYS A 227 -6.17 12.67 -9.39
C LYS A 227 -4.76 12.54 -9.95
N TYR A 228 -4.03 11.49 -9.58
CA TYR A 228 -2.62 11.33 -9.91
C TYR A 228 -2.35 10.19 -10.90
N GLN A 229 -3.41 9.59 -11.44
CA GLN A 229 -3.29 8.54 -12.46
C GLN A 229 -2.41 7.37 -12.00
N LEU A 230 -2.63 6.89 -10.75
CA LEU A 230 -1.87 5.79 -10.14
C LEU A 230 -1.80 4.54 -11.03
N MET A 231 -2.84 4.32 -11.84
CA MET A 231 -2.98 3.19 -12.73
C MET A 231 -2.90 3.61 -14.22
N ASP A 232 -2.11 4.64 -14.55
CA ASP A 232 -1.88 5.05 -15.94
C ASP A 232 -0.46 4.68 -16.37
N ILE A 233 -0.39 3.87 -17.42
CA ILE A 233 0.87 3.42 -18.04
C ILE A 233 1.48 4.50 -18.94
N THR A 234 0.64 5.34 -19.54
CA THR A 234 1.05 6.26 -20.61
C THR A 234 2.31 7.05 -20.26
N PRO A 235 2.48 7.56 -19.03
CA PRO A 235 3.67 8.29 -18.66
C PRO A 235 4.93 7.42 -18.49
N ILE A 236 4.77 6.18 -18.05
CA ILE A 236 5.90 5.25 -17.82
C ILE A 236 6.46 4.76 -19.16
N VAL A 237 5.57 4.42 -20.08
CA VAL A 237 5.93 3.98 -21.43
C VAL A 237 6.57 5.11 -22.23
N ARG A 238 6.00 6.34 -22.16
CA ARG A 238 6.62 7.53 -22.80
C ARG A 238 8.01 7.80 -22.26
N GLY A 239 8.21 7.77 -20.94
CA GLY A 239 9.55 7.99 -20.36
C GLY A 239 10.56 6.95 -20.83
N LYS A 240 10.21 5.65 -20.78
CA LYS A 240 11.09 4.58 -21.28
C LYS A 240 11.34 4.66 -22.77
N LEU A 241 10.32 4.94 -23.59
CA LEU A 241 10.49 5.11 -25.03
C LEU A 241 11.43 6.27 -25.34
N VAL A 242 11.24 7.42 -24.71
CA VAL A 242 12.10 8.60 -24.88
C VAL A 242 13.53 8.30 -24.44
N ASP A 243 13.72 7.60 -23.31
CA ASP A 243 15.05 7.25 -22.80
C ASP A 243 15.78 6.18 -23.65
N THR A 244 15.04 5.33 -24.39
CA THR A 244 15.60 4.30 -25.27
C THR A 244 15.80 4.76 -26.72
N LEU A 245 15.30 5.93 -27.09
CA LEU A 245 15.54 6.50 -28.41
C LEU A 245 17.05 6.74 -28.61
N GLN A 246 17.59 6.26 -29.75
CA GLN A 246 18.96 6.52 -30.15
C GLN A 246 19.13 7.96 -30.68
N ASP A 247 18.05 8.54 -31.17
CA ASP A 247 18.01 9.94 -31.59
C ASP A 247 17.97 10.88 -30.39
N ALA A 248 18.70 12.00 -30.48
CA ALA A 248 18.69 13.04 -29.47
C ALA A 248 17.32 13.75 -29.44
N LEU A 249 16.65 13.69 -28.31
CA LEU A 249 15.38 14.39 -28.08
C LEU A 249 15.57 15.46 -27.01
N ILE A 250 15.22 16.71 -27.38
CA ILE A 250 15.24 17.87 -26.50
C ILE A 250 13.84 18.50 -26.54
N VAL A 251 13.23 18.66 -25.41
CA VAL A 251 11.91 19.32 -25.25
C VAL A 251 12.12 20.73 -24.74
N VAL A 252 11.54 21.70 -25.43
CA VAL A 252 11.65 23.14 -25.11
C VAL A 252 10.24 23.67 -24.84
N ASP A 253 10.09 24.57 -23.88
CA ASP A 253 8.83 25.26 -23.66
C ASP A 253 8.62 26.43 -24.66
N HIS A 254 7.47 27.07 -24.57
CA HIS A 254 7.11 28.20 -25.46
C HIS A 254 7.97 29.45 -25.24
N GLN A 255 8.77 29.48 -24.16
CA GLN A 255 9.71 30.55 -23.86
C GLN A 255 11.16 30.24 -24.29
N GLY A 256 11.37 29.06 -24.93
CA GLY A 256 12.67 28.62 -25.41
C GLY A 256 13.57 27.99 -24.34
N TYR A 257 13.04 27.63 -23.16
CA TYR A 257 13.82 26.94 -22.12
C TYR A 257 13.70 25.42 -22.21
N VAL A 258 14.81 24.73 -21.96
CA VAL A 258 14.84 23.26 -21.98
C VAL A 258 14.07 22.70 -20.79
N VAL A 259 13.00 21.93 -21.07
CA VAL A 259 12.14 21.27 -20.09
C VAL A 259 12.55 19.83 -19.85
N ASP A 260 12.95 19.11 -20.93
CA ASP A 260 13.33 17.72 -20.85
C ASP A 260 14.31 17.33 -21.97
N LEU A 261 15.10 16.24 -21.74
CA LEU A 261 16.01 15.68 -22.74
C LEU A 261 16.35 14.22 -22.40
N ASN A 262 16.56 13.42 -23.46
CA ASN A 262 16.87 12.01 -23.31
C ASN A 262 18.38 11.74 -23.16
N PRO A 263 18.79 10.53 -22.76
CA PRO A 263 20.20 10.16 -22.63
C PRO A 263 21.03 10.36 -23.89
N ALA A 264 20.44 10.12 -25.08
CA ALA A 264 21.12 10.35 -26.37
C ALA A 264 21.47 11.84 -26.54
N ALA A 265 20.54 12.76 -26.23
CA ALA A 265 20.82 14.20 -26.26
C ALA A 265 21.93 14.58 -25.28
N LEU A 266 21.91 14.05 -24.04
CA LEU A 266 22.94 14.30 -23.02
C LEU A 266 24.33 13.85 -23.49
N SER A 267 24.41 12.70 -24.15
CA SER A 267 25.69 12.18 -24.69
C SER A 267 26.27 13.05 -25.80
N ILE A 268 25.39 13.58 -26.66
CA ILE A 268 25.79 14.46 -27.76
C ILE A 268 26.23 15.82 -27.23
N ILE A 269 25.45 16.41 -26.30
CA ILE A 269 25.75 17.74 -25.74
C ILE A 269 26.91 17.68 -24.73
N LYS A 270 27.29 16.46 -24.28
CA LYS A 270 28.34 16.20 -23.26
C LYS A 270 28.12 16.96 -21.95
N THR A 271 26.87 16.98 -21.48
CA THR A 271 26.47 17.67 -20.24
C THR A 271 25.58 16.81 -19.38
N SER A 272 25.26 17.26 -18.15
CA SER A 272 24.35 16.55 -17.25
C SER A 272 22.95 17.19 -17.26
N ARG A 273 21.91 16.38 -17.03
CA ARG A 273 20.51 16.81 -17.01
C ARG A 273 20.27 18.02 -16.07
N ASN A 274 20.87 18.00 -14.88
CA ASN A 274 20.71 19.05 -13.88
C ASN A 274 21.32 20.41 -14.31
N ARG A 275 22.30 20.38 -15.21
CA ARG A 275 22.96 21.58 -15.73
C ARG A 275 22.27 22.14 -16.98
N THR A 276 21.32 21.40 -17.54
CA THR A 276 20.71 21.72 -18.84
C THR A 276 19.24 22.12 -18.70
N ILE A 277 18.49 21.48 -17.77
CA ILE A 277 17.09 21.82 -17.52
C ILE A 277 16.98 23.26 -17.01
N LYS A 278 15.97 23.99 -17.51
CA LYS A 278 15.67 25.41 -17.22
C LYS A 278 16.71 26.39 -17.78
N LYS A 279 17.56 25.95 -18.72
CA LYS A 279 18.43 26.85 -19.48
C LYS A 279 17.83 27.18 -20.84
N PRO A 280 18.12 28.36 -21.42
CA PRO A 280 17.73 28.66 -22.80
C PRO A 280 18.28 27.63 -23.77
N ALA A 281 17.46 27.16 -24.70
CA ALA A 281 17.90 26.20 -25.75
C ALA A 281 19.08 26.74 -26.56
N THR A 282 19.13 28.04 -26.78
CA THR A 282 20.25 28.74 -27.46
C THR A 282 21.58 28.59 -26.71
N GLU A 283 21.59 28.62 -25.38
CA GLU A 283 22.79 28.37 -24.57
C GLU A 283 23.23 26.91 -24.64
N VAL A 284 22.25 25.99 -24.51
CA VAL A 284 22.50 24.55 -24.53
C VAL A 284 22.99 24.09 -25.88
N LEU A 285 22.45 24.63 -26.98
CA LEU A 285 22.76 24.29 -28.37
C LEU A 285 23.80 25.22 -29.01
N ARG A 286 24.57 25.96 -28.23
CA ARG A 286 25.54 26.94 -28.76
C ARG A 286 26.54 26.39 -29.76
N TYR A 287 26.86 25.10 -29.72
CA TYR A 287 27.75 24.41 -30.69
C TYR A 287 27.02 23.95 -31.96
N TRP A 288 25.69 24.14 -32.00
CA TRP A 288 24.83 23.84 -33.17
C TRP A 288 23.98 25.04 -33.54
N PRO A 289 24.58 26.12 -34.11
CA PRO A 289 23.88 27.38 -34.38
C PRO A 289 22.63 27.21 -35.25
N TYR A 290 22.66 26.26 -36.19
CA TYR A 290 21.51 25.96 -37.05
C TYR A 290 20.28 25.45 -36.27
N LEU A 291 20.51 24.69 -35.22
CA LEU A 291 19.43 24.23 -34.35
C LEU A 291 19.03 25.30 -33.34
N ALA A 292 19.99 26.04 -32.81
CA ALA A 292 19.72 27.12 -31.83
C ALA A 292 18.85 28.24 -32.39
N ASN A 293 18.96 28.55 -33.69
CA ASN A 293 18.18 29.60 -34.34
C ASN A 293 16.72 29.21 -34.66
N ARG A 294 16.30 27.99 -34.31
CA ARG A 294 14.91 27.53 -34.48
C ARG A 294 14.06 27.76 -33.24
N PHE A 295 14.64 28.14 -32.14
CA PHE A 295 14.02 28.40 -30.87
C PHE A 295 14.23 29.85 -30.43
#